data_3e23f1547e1a4a5418e4ea25554a99f4
#
_entry.id   3e23f1547e1a4a5418e4ea25554a99f4
#
_cell.length_a   1.000
_cell.length_b   1.000
_cell.length_c   1.000
_cell.angle_alpha   90.00
_cell.angle_beta   90.00
_cell.angle_gamma   90.00
#
_symmetry.space_group_name_H-M   'P 1'
#
loop_
_entity.id
_entity.type
_entity.pdbx_description
1 polymer ?
#
loop_
_entity_poly.entity_id
_entity_poly.type
_entity_poly.pdbx_seq_one_letter_code
_entity_poly.pdbx_strand_id
1 'polypeptide(L)'
;MSTATAATQRASNTVLLAENVWKSYDADAIRVLNGVDLEIIQGQTVALCGPSGCGKSTLLHLLGGLDEPDRGRVFVNGAELRGRQIPLRLLRHEVGFVFQLHNLIPDLTLRENCLIPTVAAGVDRKTAEARLRQLTERTGLSHRLDQRIQKLSGGERQRTALCRALMNRPRILLADEPTGSLDEQSSAAVFQLLLDLVATEGVTLVMATHDRAMAARCDRLVEMRAGRIHETEHA
;
A
#
# COMPACT_ATOMS: atom_id res chain seq x y z
N MET A 1 -13.04 18.58 30.25
CA MET A 1 -11.75 17.82 30.29
C MET A 1 -11.67 16.70 29.24
N SER A 2 -12.63 16.56 28.32
CA SER A 2 -12.70 15.40 27.38
C SER A 2 -12.01 15.58 26.00
N THR A 3 -11.83 16.82 25.52
CA THR A 3 -11.32 17.09 24.17
C THR A 3 -9.80 17.01 24.03
N ALA A 4 -9.06 17.37 25.08
CA ALA A 4 -7.59 17.32 25.09
C ALA A 4 -7.06 15.87 25.13
N THR A 5 -7.75 14.96 25.82
CA THR A 5 -7.38 13.54 25.93
C THR A 5 -7.58 12.82 24.60
N ALA A 6 -8.65 13.14 23.86
CA ALA A 6 -8.95 12.56 22.54
C ALA A 6 -7.92 13.02 21.47
N ALA A 7 -7.50 14.28 21.49
CA ALA A 7 -6.46 14.80 20.59
C ALA A 7 -5.10 14.17 20.86
N THR A 8 -4.73 13.97 22.11
CA THR A 8 -3.45 13.32 22.50
C THR A 8 -3.45 11.82 22.16
N GLN A 9 -4.58 11.13 22.29
CA GLN A 9 -4.71 9.72 21.87
C GLN A 9 -4.72 9.56 20.33
N ARG A 10 -5.28 10.50 19.57
CA ARG A 10 -5.20 10.48 18.11
C ARG A 10 -3.76 10.61 17.64
N ALA A 11 -2.99 11.52 18.16
CA ALA A 11 -1.57 11.69 17.82
C ALA A 11 -0.69 10.44 18.11
N SER A 12 -1.11 9.57 19.05
CA SER A 12 -0.37 8.33 19.38
C SER A 12 -0.63 7.16 18.43
N ASN A 13 -1.69 7.19 17.60
CA ASN A 13 -2.08 6.09 16.72
C ASN A 13 -1.94 6.40 15.22
N THR A 14 -1.47 7.59 14.85
CA THR A 14 -1.27 7.99 13.46
C THR A 14 -0.08 7.24 12.87
N VAL A 15 -0.32 6.47 11.81
CA VAL A 15 0.74 5.70 11.13
C VAL A 15 1.20 6.34 9.84
N LEU A 16 0.33 7.11 9.16
CA LEU A 16 0.67 7.92 7.99
C LEU A 16 0.10 9.33 8.16
N LEU A 17 0.91 10.31 7.84
CA LEU A 17 0.49 11.71 7.85
C LEU A 17 1.10 12.43 6.66
N ALA A 18 0.25 13.09 5.86
CA ALA A 18 0.63 14.04 4.83
C ALA A 18 0.16 15.42 5.26
N GLU A 19 1.06 16.41 5.30
CA GLU A 19 0.77 17.78 5.69
C GLU A 19 1.06 18.73 4.55
N ASN A 20 0.00 19.35 4.01
CA ASN A 20 0.05 20.35 2.94
C ASN A 20 0.96 19.93 1.77
N VAL A 21 0.75 18.70 1.28
CA VAL A 21 1.60 18.05 0.28
C VAL A 21 1.31 18.55 -1.12
N TRP A 22 2.35 19.01 -1.83
CA TRP A 22 2.31 19.44 -3.23
C TRP A 22 3.25 18.58 -4.05
N LYS A 23 2.83 18.27 -5.27
CA LYS A 23 3.66 17.55 -6.24
C LYS A 23 3.35 17.97 -7.65
N SER A 24 4.40 18.26 -8.40
CA SER A 24 4.37 18.56 -9.83
C SER A 24 5.44 17.76 -10.57
N TYR A 25 5.26 17.62 -11.87
CA TYR A 25 6.22 17.01 -12.78
C TYR A 25 6.48 17.96 -13.95
N ASP A 26 7.50 17.68 -14.75
CA ASP A 26 7.92 18.47 -15.92
C ASP A 26 8.13 19.96 -15.60
N ALA A 27 8.98 20.23 -14.60
CA ALA A 27 9.32 21.59 -14.16
C ALA A 27 8.08 22.46 -13.86
N ASP A 28 7.13 21.92 -13.07
CA ASP A 28 5.87 22.56 -12.68
C ASP A 28 4.78 22.66 -13.76
N ALA A 29 5.01 22.11 -14.95
CA ALA A 29 4.01 22.12 -16.02
C ALA A 29 2.77 21.27 -15.68
N ILE A 30 2.95 20.17 -14.93
CA ILE A 30 1.87 19.24 -14.56
C ILE A 30 1.75 19.20 -13.03
N ARG A 31 0.80 19.95 -12.48
CA ARG A 31 0.48 19.90 -11.05
C ARG A 31 -0.42 18.73 -10.75
N VAL A 32 0.05 17.79 -9.93
CA VAL A 32 -0.65 16.55 -9.61
C VAL A 32 -1.26 16.58 -8.21
N LEU A 33 -0.55 17.13 -7.21
CA LEU A 33 -1.08 17.31 -5.85
C LEU A 33 -1.02 18.80 -5.47
N ASN A 34 -2.10 19.28 -4.84
CA ASN A 34 -2.35 20.70 -4.62
C ASN A 34 -2.72 20.98 -3.14
N GLY A 35 -1.77 20.76 -2.23
CA GLY A 35 -1.96 20.98 -0.78
C GLY A 35 -2.84 19.89 -0.17
N VAL A 36 -2.37 18.65 -0.22
CA VAL A 36 -3.08 17.49 0.34
C VAL A 36 -2.73 17.35 1.81
N ASP A 37 -3.77 17.30 2.65
CA ASP A 37 -3.70 16.90 4.05
C ASP A 37 -4.41 15.56 4.23
N LEU A 38 -3.72 14.57 4.80
CA LEU A 38 -4.27 13.23 5.03
C LEU A 38 -3.65 12.60 6.26
N GLU A 39 -4.49 12.18 7.19
CA GLU A 39 -4.10 11.40 8.36
C GLU A 39 -4.71 10.01 8.30
N ILE A 40 -3.91 8.97 8.57
CA ILE A 40 -4.33 7.57 8.62
C ILE A 40 -3.96 7.00 9.99
N ILE A 41 -4.93 6.39 10.66
CA ILE A 41 -4.74 5.75 11.96
C ILE A 41 -4.44 4.26 11.79
N GLN A 42 -3.69 3.69 12.72
CA GLN A 42 -3.35 2.27 12.75
C GLN A 42 -4.62 1.38 12.67
N GLY A 43 -4.56 0.35 11.84
CA GLY A 43 -5.61 -0.64 11.68
C GLY A 43 -6.77 -0.23 10.78
N GLN A 44 -6.81 1.02 10.29
CA GLN A 44 -7.84 1.44 9.32
C GLN A 44 -7.59 0.83 7.93
N THR A 45 -8.69 0.57 7.23
CA THR A 45 -8.70 0.40 5.78
C THR A 45 -9.25 1.67 5.13
N VAL A 46 -8.46 2.29 4.25
CA VAL A 46 -8.80 3.57 3.60
C VAL A 46 -8.76 3.42 2.09
N ALA A 47 -9.84 3.80 1.41
CA ALA A 47 -9.91 3.85 -0.04
C ALA A 47 -9.76 5.29 -0.55
N LEU A 48 -8.74 5.53 -1.37
CA LEU A 48 -8.57 6.77 -2.14
C LEU A 48 -9.31 6.62 -3.46
N CYS A 49 -10.42 7.34 -3.62
CA CYS A 49 -11.26 7.29 -4.82
C CYS A 49 -11.15 8.57 -5.63
N GLY A 50 -11.37 8.47 -6.94
CA GLY A 50 -11.39 9.61 -7.85
C GLY A 50 -11.08 9.22 -9.28
N PRO A 51 -11.28 10.15 -10.25
CA PRO A 51 -11.01 9.89 -11.65
C PRO A 51 -9.53 9.58 -11.91
N SER A 52 -9.24 8.95 -13.07
CA SER A 52 -7.86 8.73 -13.51
C SER A 52 -7.10 10.06 -13.61
N GLY A 53 -5.83 10.04 -13.21
CA GLY A 53 -4.99 11.23 -13.24
C GLY A 53 -5.23 12.25 -12.12
N CYS A 54 -6.14 12.02 -11.16
CA CYS A 54 -6.38 12.97 -10.07
C CYS A 54 -5.31 12.98 -8.96
N GLY A 55 -4.27 12.11 -9.03
CA GLY A 55 -3.14 12.10 -8.10
C GLY A 55 -3.11 10.96 -7.10
N LYS A 56 -4.01 9.96 -7.16
CA LYS A 56 -4.07 8.82 -6.19
C LYS A 56 -2.75 8.06 -6.10
N SER A 57 -2.24 7.57 -7.23
CA SER A 57 -0.97 6.83 -7.29
C SER A 57 0.21 7.68 -6.82
N THR A 58 0.25 8.96 -7.21
CA THR A 58 1.27 9.90 -6.75
C THR A 58 1.24 10.04 -5.24
N LEU A 59 0.05 10.22 -4.64
CA LEU A 59 -0.08 10.30 -3.18
C LEU A 59 0.39 9.00 -2.51
N LEU A 60 0.02 7.82 -3.01
CA LEU A 60 0.51 6.55 -2.50
C LEU A 60 2.04 6.42 -2.59
N HIS A 61 2.65 6.87 -3.71
CA HIS A 61 4.11 6.85 -3.86
C HIS A 61 4.81 7.74 -2.84
N LEU A 62 4.26 8.93 -2.56
CA LEU A 62 4.80 9.82 -1.53
C LEU A 62 4.65 9.21 -0.13
N LEU A 63 3.47 8.64 0.21
CA LEU A 63 3.23 7.95 1.47
C LEU A 63 4.13 6.74 1.67
N GLY A 64 4.53 6.07 0.58
CA GLY A 64 5.43 4.93 0.58
C GLY A 64 6.92 5.29 0.47
N GLY A 65 7.27 6.57 0.37
CA GLY A 65 8.65 7.01 0.20
C GLY A 65 9.30 6.59 -1.14
N LEU A 66 8.48 6.32 -2.15
CA LEU A 66 8.93 6.03 -3.52
C LEU A 66 9.18 7.30 -4.34
N ASP A 67 8.63 8.42 -3.88
CA ASP A 67 8.83 9.76 -4.43
C ASP A 67 8.84 10.78 -3.28
N GLU A 68 9.26 12.02 -3.55
CA GLU A 68 9.33 13.11 -2.57
C GLU A 68 8.36 14.24 -2.93
N PRO A 69 7.70 14.88 -1.95
CA PRO A 69 6.88 16.06 -2.21
C PRO A 69 7.73 17.25 -2.56
N ASP A 70 7.23 18.14 -3.45
CA ASP A 70 7.89 19.42 -3.77
C ASP A 70 7.76 20.40 -2.60
N ARG A 71 6.59 20.33 -1.89
CA ARG A 71 6.31 21.11 -0.67
C ARG A 71 5.46 20.27 0.26
N GLY A 72 5.46 20.66 1.54
CA GLY A 72 4.75 19.92 2.59
C GLY A 72 5.63 18.82 3.19
N ARG A 73 5.03 17.94 3.96
CA ARG A 73 5.74 16.88 4.69
C ARG A 73 4.95 15.59 4.67
N VAL A 74 5.65 14.46 4.68
CA VAL A 74 5.06 13.12 4.82
C VAL A 74 5.75 12.39 5.96
N PHE A 75 4.97 11.73 6.80
CA PHE A 75 5.48 10.97 7.94
C PHE A 75 4.96 9.54 7.91
N VAL A 76 5.82 8.61 8.27
CA VAL A 76 5.49 7.19 8.51
C VAL A 76 5.88 6.85 9.95
N ASN A 77 4.90 6.44 10.77
CA ASN A 77 5.10 6.15 12.20
C ASN A 77 5.86 7.28 12.92
N GLY A 78 5.52 8.54 12.63
CA GLY A 78 6.14 9.73 13.21
C GLY A 78 7.51 10.11 12.64
N ALA A 79 8.09 9.31 11.74
CA ALA A 79 9.34 9.63 11.07
C ALA A 79 9.09 10.37 9.75
N GLU A 80 9.66 11.56 9.56
CA GLU A 80 9.53 12.34 8.32
C GLU A 80 10.27 11.65 7.17
N LEU A 81 9.58 11.49 6.03
CA LEU A 81 10.16 11.01 4.78
C LEU A 81 10.73 12.22 4.00
N ARG A 82 12.01 12.52 4.17
CA ARG A 82 12.64 13.66 3.50
C ARG A 82 14.04 13.35 2.98
N GLY A 83 14.23 13.50 1.69
CA GLY A 83 15.52 13.47 1.02
C GLY A 83 16.28 12.16 1.23
N ARG A 84 17.61 12.23 1.13
CA ARG A 84 18.50 11.06 1.34
C ARG A 84 18.48 10.49 2.75
N GLN A 85 17.75 11.11 3.69
CA GLN A 85 17.63 10.66 5.08
C GLN A 85 16.38 9.81 5.34
N ILE A 86 15.62 9.45 4.27
CA ILE A 86 14.53 8.50 4.42
C ILE A 86 15.08 7.25 5.12
N PRO A 87 14.53 6.87 6.28
CA PRO A 87 15.03 5.70 6.99
C PRO A 87 14.64 4.43 6.23
N LEU A 88 15.48 4.04 5.25
CA LEU A 88 15.24 2.84 4.41
C LEU A 88 14.94 1.60 5.26
N ARG A 89 15.52 1.52 6.47
CA ARG A 89 15.21 0.45 7.41
C ARG A 89 13.73 0.48 7.82
N LEU A 90 13.18 1.69 8.07
CA LEU A 90 11.77 1.85 8.40
C LEU A 90 10.89 1.40 7.23
N LEU A 91 11.15 1.87 6.02
CA LEU A 91 10.35 1.48 4.84
C LEU A 91 10.39 -0.02 4.58
N ARG A 92 11.56 -0.67 4.74
CA ARG A 92 11.71 -2.12 4.53
C ARG A 92 10.90 -2.97 5.49
N HIS A 93 10.63 -2.49 6.70
CA HIS A 93 9.93 -3.23 7.74
C HIS A 93 8.48 -2.76 7.95
N GLU A 94 8.19 -1.48 7.70
CA GLU A 94 6.90 -0.90 8.05
C GLU A 94 5.92 -0.80 6.87
N VAL A 95 6.44 -0.74 5.63
CA VAL A 95 5.59 -0.49 4.45
C VAL A 95 5.70 -1.62 3.45
N GLY A 96 4.56 -2.22 3.10
CA GLY A 96 4.40 -3.09 1.94
C GLY A 96 3.74 -2.33 0.79
N PHE A 97 4.09 -2.65 -0.46
CA PHE A 97 3.50 -2.01 -1.62
C PHE A 97 2.99 -3.04 -2.63
N VAL A 98 1.74 -2.86 -3.08
CA VAL A 98 1.12 -3.62 -4.17
C VAL A 98 0.85 -2.67 -5.33
N PHE A 99 1.45 -2.94 -6.48
CA PHE A 99 1.35 -2.11 -7.68
C PHE A 99 0.29 -2.65 -8.63
N GLN A 100 -0.31 -1.77 -9.41
CA GLN A 100 -1.30 -2.10 -10.43
C GLN A 100 -0.78 -3.16 -11.44
N LEU A 101 0.46 -3.03 -11.91
CA LEU A 101 1.10 -3.96 -12.85
C LEU A 101 1.94 -5.05 -12.15
N HIS A 102 1.66 -5.34 -10.88
CA HIS A 102 2.33 -6.34 -10.03
C HIS A 102 3.82 -6.05 -9.75
N ASN A 103 4.58 -5.48 -10.70
CA ASN A 103 6.02 -5.21 -10.64
C ASN A 103 6.83 -6.42 -10.14
N LEU A 104 6.43 -7.62 -10.57
CA LEU A 104 7.17 -8.86 -10.34
C LEU A 104 8.30 -8.98 -11.36
N ILE A 105 9.42 -9.56 -10.94
CA ILE A 105 10.56 -9.82 -11.83
C ILE A 105 10.26 -11.07 -12.66
N PRO A 106 10.11 -10.94 -14.00
CA PRO A 106 9.57 -12.01 -14.85
C PRO A 106 10.40 -13.29 -14.86
N ASP A 107 11.74 -13.16 -14.77
CA ASP A 107 12.67 -14.28 -14.85
C ASP A 107 12.84 -15.05 -13.55
N LEU A 108 12.34 -14.49 -12.46
CA LEU A 108 12.34 -15.14 -11.16
C LEU A 108 11.06 -15.99 -10.96
N THR A 109 11.19 -16.98 -10.10
CA THR A 109 10.07 -17.78 -9.60
C THR A 109 9.20 -16.97 -8.63
N LEU A 110 8.02 -17.49 -8.28
CA LEU A 110 7.18 -16.95 -7.22
C LEU A 110 7.95 -16.83 -5.89
N ARG A 111 8.64 -17.93 -5.50
CA ARG A 111 9.48 -17.98 -4.29
C ARG A 111 10.50 -16.85 -4.28
N GLU A 112 11.28 -16.72 -5.34
CA GLU A 112 12.36 -15.74 -5.44
C GLU A 112 11.78 -14.30 -5.38
N ASN A 113 10.70 -14.01 -6.10
CA ASN A 113 10.04 -12.70 -6.02
C ASN A 113 9.60 -12.35 -4.60
N CYS A 114 8.99 -13.30 -3.89
CA CYS A 114 8.52 -13.09 -2.52
C CYS A 114 9.69 -12.90 -1.53
N LEU A 115 10.83 -13.56 -1.75
CA LEU A 115 11.98 -13.47 -0.84
C LEU A 115 12.80 -12.17 -0.99
N ILE A 116 12.68 -11.43 -2.10
CA ILE A 116 13.42 -10.16 -2.31
C ILE A 116 13.32 -9.19 -1.13
N PRO A 117 12.14 -8.85 -0.60
CA PRO A 117 12.03 -7.92 0.51
C PRO A 117 12.74 -8.40 1.78
N THR A 118 12.73 -9.72 2.04
CA THR A 118 13.36 -10.30 3.23
C THR A 118 14.87 -10.25 3.16
N VAL A 119 15.46 -10.45 1.96
CA VAL A 119 16.90 -10.27 1.73
C VAL A 119 17.30 -8.82 1.99
N ALA A 120 16.53 -7.86 1.44
CA ALA A 120 16.78 -6.44 1.63
C ALA A 120 16.65 -5.99 3.10
N ALA A 121 15.80 -6.67 3.89
CA ALA A 121 15.60 -6.42 5.31
C ALA A 121 16.58 -7.17 6.22
N GLY A 122 17.41 -8.07 5.67
CA GLY A 122 18.36 -8.89 6.44
C GLY A 122 17.70 -10.00 7.27
N VAL A 123 16.52 -10.45 6.87
CA VAL A 123 15.80 -11.56 7.53
C VAL A 123 16.51 -12.88 7.19
N ASP A 124 16.72 -13.74 8.20
CA ASP A 124 17.32 -15.03 7.98
C ASP A 124 16.45 -15.93 7.08
N ARG A 125 17.10 -16.81 6.29
CA ARG A 125 16.45 -17.63 5.28
C ARG A 125 15.38 -18.56 5.86
N LYS A 126 15.61 -19.14 7.03
CA LYS A 126 14.66 -20.08 7.66
C LYS A 126 13.36 -19.38 8.05
N THR A 127 13.47 -18.21 8.64
CA THR A 127 12.32 -17.34 8.99
C THR A 127 11.58 -16.87 7.74
N ALA A 128 12.30 -16.41 6.71
CA ALA A 128 11.72 -15.98 5.44
C ALA A 128 10.96 -17.12 4.74
N GLU A 129 11.53 -18.33 4.66
CA GLU A 129 10.88 -19.49 4.06
C GLU A 129 9.67 -19.97 4.87
N ALA A 130 9.69 -19.88 6.20
CA ALA A 130 8.54 -20.19 7.03
C ALA A 130 7.39 -19.19 6.78
N ARG A 131 7.73 -17.90 6.67
CA ARG A 131 6.76 -16.86 6.35
C ARG A 131 6.17 -17.03 4.96
N LEU A 132 7.00 -17.34 3.98
CA LEU A 132 6.55 -17.60 2.60
C LEU A 132 5.54 -18.74 2.55
N ARG A 133 5.81 -19.89 3.23
CA ARG A 133 4.86 -21.00 3.30
C ARG A 133 3.53 -20.57 3.88
N GLN A 134 3.52 -19.87 5.01
CA GLN A 134 2.32 -19.35 5.64
C GLN A 134 1.48 -18.50 4.67
N LEU A 135 2.10 -17.57 3.96
CA LEU A 135 1.39 -16.69 3.03
C LEU A 135 0.89 -17.46 1.80
N THR A 136 1.69 -18.36 1.23
CA THR A 136 1.29 -19.12 0.04
C THR A 136 0.21 -20.15 0.31
N GLU A 137 0.13 -20.74 1.51
CA GLU A 137 -1.00 -21.54 1.95
C GLU A 137 -2.29 -20.72 1.98
N ARG A 138 -2.25 -19.54 2.59
CA ARG A 138 -3.42 -18.64 2.69
C ARG A 138 -3.89 -18.10 1.33
N THR A 139 -2.97 -17.89 0.41
CA THR A 139 -3.26 -17.37 -0.94
C THR A 139 -3.51 -18.46 -1.98
N GLY A 140 -3.43 -19.76 -1.60
CA GLY A 140 -3.61 -20.90 -2.48
C GLY A 140 -2.49 -21.07 -3.53
N LEU A 141 -1.28 -20.59 -3.22
CA LEU A 141 -0.13 -20.58 -4.15
C LEU A 141 0.97 -21.59 -3.82
N SER A 142 0.80 -22.45 -2.79
CA SER A 142 1.85 -23.37 -2.34
C SER A 142 2.35 -24.29 -3.44
N HIS A 143 1.47 -24.68 -4.38
CA HIS A 143 1.81 -25.55 -5.51
C HIS A 143 2.52 -24.82 -6.67
N ARG A 144 2.69 -23.49 -6.58
CA ARG A 144 3.29 -22.62 -7.60
C ARG A 144 4.65 -22.04 -7.22
N LEU A 145 5.16 -22.35 -6.05
CA LEU A 145 6.38 -21.74 -5.49
C LEU A 145 7.58 -21.69 -6.47
N ASP A 146 7.81 -22.75 -7.20
CA ASP A 146 8.95 -22.88 -8.11
C ASP A 146 8.60 -22.54 -9.58
N GLN A 147 7.38 -22.03 -9.83
CA GLN A 147 6.96 -21.56 -11.16
C GLN A 147 7.48 -20.13 -11.41
N ARG A 148 8.00 -19.90 -12.63
CA ARG A 148 8.35 -18.55 -13.09
C ARG A 148 7.10 -17.70 -13.25
N ILE A 149 7.20 -16.40 -12.97
CA ILE A 149 6.10 -15.44 -13.02
C ILE A 149 5.37 -15.43 -14.36
N GLN A 150 6.09 -15.61 -15.46
CA GLN A 150 5.52 -15.65 -16.83
C GLN A 150 4.52 -16.79 -17.02
N LYS A 151 4.61 -17.88 -16.25
CA LYS A 151 3.72 -19.03 -16.31
C LYS A 151 2.49 -18.93 -15.40
N LEU A 152 2.39 -17.87 -14.62
CA LEU A 152 1.29 -17.61 -13.70
C LEU A 152 0.16 -16.85 -14.41
N SER A 153 -1.10 -17.15 -14.05
CA SER A 153 -2.26 -16.36 -14.44
C SER A 153 -2.22 -14.95 -13.83
N GLY A 154 -3.05 -14.02 -14.32
CA GLY A 154 -3.16 -12.67 -13.78
C GLY A 154 -3.46 -12.66 -12.27
N GLY A 155 -4.46 -13.44 -11.87
CA GLY A 155 -4.81 -13.57 -10.45
C GLY A 155 -3.72 -14.22 -9.61
N GLU A 156 -2.98 -15.22 -10.12
CA GLU A 156 -1.82 -15.82 -9.42
C GLU A 156 -0.70 -14.80 -9.26
N ARG A 157 -0.42 -13.99 -10.30
CA ARG A 157 0.56 -12.89 -10.22
C ARG A 157 0.16 -11.86 -9.18
N GLN A 158 -1.12 -11.47 -9.13
CA GLN A 158 -1.60 -10.50 -8.15
C GLN A 158 -1.48 -11.04 -6.72
N ARG A 159 -1.90 -12.29 -6.49
CA ARG A 159 -1.71 -12.95 -5.18
C ARG A 159 -0.23 -13.08 -4.81
N THR A 160 0.66 -13.31 -5.78
CA THR A 160 2.12 -13.29 -5.56
C THR A 160 2.60 -11.91 -5.13
N ALA A 161 2.11 -10.83 -5.76
CA ALA A 161 2.45 -9.46 -5.35
C ALA A 161 1.96 -9.14 -3.93
N LEU A 162 0.78 -9.63 -3.53
CA LEU A 162 0.29 -9.55 -2.14
C LEU A 162 1.21 -10.31 -1.17
N CYS A 163 1.58 -11.55 -1.49
CA CYS A 163 2.54 -12.30 -0.68
C CYS A 163 3.83 -11.52 -0.50
N ARG A 164 4.43 -11.03 -1.61
CA ARG A 164 5.68 -10.26 -1.58
C ARG A 164 5.57 -9.02 -0.69
N ALA A 165 4.47 -8.27 -0.79
CA ALA A 165 4.25 -7.08 0.00
C ALA A 165 4.16 -7.36 1.51
N LEU A 166 3.63 -8.54 1.90
CA LEU A 166 3.42 -8.94 3.29
C LEU A 166 4.58 -9.74 3.91
N MET A 167 5.65 -10.03 3.16
CA MET A 167 6.76 -10.87 3.63
C MET A 167 7.42 -10.35 4.91
N ASN A 168 7.66 -9.05 4.99
CA ASN A 168 8.33 -8.42 6.15
C ASN A 168 7.37 -8.04 7.28
N ARG A 169 6.11 -8.52 7.26
CA ARG A 169 5.07 -8.19 8.23
C ARG A 169 4.89 -6.67 8.40
N PRO A 170 4.66 -5.93 7.32
CA PRO A 170 4.52 -4.49 7.39
C PRO A 170 3.31 -4.10 8.23
N ARG A 171 3.38 -2.92 8.87
CA ARG A 171 2.22 -2.33 9.56
C ARG A 171 1.30 -1.59 8.60
N ILE A 172 1.83 -1.20 7.44
CA ILE A 172 1.12 -0.41 6.44
C ILE A 172 1.23 -1.13 5.09
N LEU A 173 0.10 -1.31 4.42
CA LEU A 173 0.02 -1.81 3.05
C LEU A 173 -0.55 -0.73 2.16
N LEU A 174 0.24 -0.29 1.19
CA LEU A 174 -0.17 0.64 0.14
C LEU A 174 -0.50 -0.16 -1.11
N ALA A 175 -1.72 -0.01 -1.65
CA ALA A 175 -2.18 -0.77 -2.80
C ALA A 175 -2.69 0.18 -3.90
N ASP A 176 -1.99 0.21 -5.02
CA ASP A 176 -2.37 1.03 -6.17
C ASP A 176 -3.13 0.17 -7.18
N GLU A 177 -4.45 0.38 -7.26
CA GLU A 177 -5.38 -0.36 -8.13
C GLU A 177 -5.12 -1.89 -8.12
N PRO A 178 -5.17 -2.55 -6.94
CA PRO A 178 -4.68 -3.92 -6.77
C PRO A 178 -5.44 -4.98 -7.57
N THR A 179 -6.53 -4.62 -8.23
CA THR A 179 -7.34 -5.53 -9.06
C THR A 179 -7.56 -5.03 -10.47
N GLY A 180 -7.04 -3.84 -10.81
CA GLY A 180 -7.34 -3.15 -12.07
C GLY A 180 -6.90 -3.86 -13.35
N SER A 181 -6.06 -4.90 -13.27
CA SER A 181 -5.61 -5.70 -14.41
C SER A 181 -6.31 -7.06 -14.53
N LEU A 182 -7.32 -7.34 -13.69
CA LEU A 182 -8.00 -8.63 -13.60
C LEU A 182 -9.43 -8.55 -14.17
N ASP A 183 -9.96 -9.71 -14.58
CA ASP A 183 -11.38 -9.86 -14.84
C ASP A 183 -12.21 -9.68 -13.55
N GLU A 184 -13.52 -9.44 -13.68
CA GLU A 184 -14.41 -9.12 -12.57
C GLU A 184 -14.43 -10.20 -11.49
N GLN A 185 -14.50 -11.48 -11.87
CA GLN A 185 -14.53 -12.60 -10.92
C GLN A 185 -13.21 -12.73 -10.15
N SER A 186 -12.09 -12.64 -10.84
CA SER A 186 -10.74 -12.65 -10.24
C SER A 186 -10.53 -11.44 -9.36
N SER A 187 -11.00 -10.26 -9.74
CA SER A 187 -10.94 -9.02 -8.99
C SER A 187 -11.62 -9.14 -7.63
N ALA A 188 -12.87 -9.63 -7.61
CA ALA A 188 -13.63 -9.82 -6.39
C ALA A 188 -12.93 -10.80 -5.43
N ALA A 189 -12.42 -11.93 -5.95
CA ALA A 189 -11.72 -12.93 -5.15
C ALA A 189 -10.39 -12.41 -4.56
N VAL A 190 -9.60 -11.70 -5.36
CA VAL A 190 -8.32 -11.11 -4.92
C VAL A 190 -8.56 -9.98 -3.91
N PHE A 191 -9.59 -9.16 -4.12
CA PHE A 191 -9.92 -8.10 -3.17
C PHE A 191 -10.40 -8.66 -1.83
N GLN A 192 -11.27 -9.69 -1.83
CA GLN A 192 -11.66 -10.35 -0.59
C GLN A 192 -10.44 -10.91 0.15
N LEU A 193 -9.56 -11.60 -0.56
CA LEU A 193 -8.32 -12.13 0.01
C LEU A 193 -7.42 -11.03 0.60
N LEU A 194 -7.32 -9.86 -0.07
CA LEU A 194 -6.60 -8.70 0.44
C LEU A 194 -7.16 -8.25 1.79
N LEU A 195 -8.48 -8.05 1.90
CA LEU A 195 -9.13 -7.65 3.15
C LEU A 195 -8.94 -8.70 4.27
N ASP A 196 -9.06 -9.98 3.95
CA ASP A 196 -8.86 -11.07 4.92
C ASP A 196 -7.42 -11.10 5.45
N LEU A 197 -6.44 -10.87 4.57
CA LEU A 197 -5.02 -10.79 4.95
C LEU A 197 -4.76 -9.56 5.83
N VAL A 198 -5.28 -8.40 5.44
CA VAL A 198 -5.16 -7.14 6.19
C VAL A 198 -5.75 -7.29 7.59
N ALA A 199 -6.97 -7.80 7.70
CA ALA A 199 -7.63 -8.02 8.99
C ALA A 199 -6.87 -9.00 9.88
N THR A 200 -6.42 -10.13 9.31
CA THR A 200 -5.71 -11.17 10.11
C THR A 200 -4.32 -10.74 10.56
N GLU A 201 -3.62 -9.94 9.74
CA GLU A 201 -2.26 -9.46 10.04
C GLU A 201 -2.29 -8.16 10.87
N GLY A 202 -3.45 -7.53 11.06
CA GLY A 202 -3.59 -6.25 11.76
C GLY A 202 -2.92 -5.09 11.01
N VAL A 203 -2.95 -5.13 9.68
CA VAL A 203 -2.27 -4.16 8.80
C VAL A 203 -3.19 -2.97 8.51
N THR A 204 -2.64 -1.76 8.49
CA THR A 204 -3.33 -0.57 7.97
C THR A 204 -3.29 -0.59 6.45
N LEU A 205 -4.43 -0.48 5.78
CA LEU A 205 -4.52 -0.47 4.31
C LEU A 205 -4.83 0.93 3.79
N VAL A 206 -4.05 1.39 2.81
CA VAL A 206 -4.43 2.53 1.97
C VAL A 206 -4.45 2.07 0.52
N MET A 207 -5.63 2.08 -0.08
CA MET A 207 -5.84 1.57 -1.43
C MET A 207 -6.34 2.68 -2.36
N ALA A 208 -5.65 2.90 -3.48
CA ALA A 208 -6.20 3.68 -4.58
C ALA A 208 -7.08 2.78 -5.45
N THR A 209 -8.29 3.23 -5.75
CA THR A 209 -9.19 2.52 -6.65
C THR A 209 -10.16 3.49 -7.32
N HIS A 210 -10.63 3.12 -8.49
CA HIS A 210 -11.76 3.77 -9.15
C HIS A 210 -13.07 2.98 -8.97
N ASP A 211 -13.00 1.78 -8.38
CA ASP A 211 -14.16 0.93 -8.08
C ASP A 211 -14.80 1.34 -6.75
N ARG A 212 -15.97 1.98 -6.84
CA ARG A 212 -16.72 2.43 -5.67
C ARG A 212 -17.29 1.28 -4.83
N ALA A 213 -17.62 0.14 -5.44
CA ALA A 213 -18.11 -1.01 -4.70
C ALA A 213 -17.03 -1.63 -3.81
N MET A 214 -15.79 -1.70 -4.31
CA MET A 214 -14.65 -2.10 -3.49
C MET A 214 -14.32 -1.06 -2.41
N ALA A 215 -14.34 0.23 -2.76
CA ALA A 215 -14.07 1.32 -1.83
C ALA A 215 -15.04 1.35 -0.65
N ALA A 216 -16.32 1.10 -0.88
CA ALA A 216 -17.36 1.06 0.15
C ALA A 216 -17.18 -0.08 1.18
N ARG A 217 -16.24 -1.00 0.95
CA ARG A 217 -15.90 -2.08 1.89
C ARG A 217 -14.71 -1.73 2.80
N CYS A 218 -14.11 -0.55 2.60
CA CYS A 218 -13.10 0.00 3.50
C CYS A 218 -13.76 0.82 4.60
N ASP A 219 -13.07 0.97 5.74
CA ASP A 219 -13.59 1.73 6.90
C ASP A 219 -13.76 3.23 6.59
N ARG A 220 -13.00 3.75 5.61
CA ARG A 220 -13.03 5.16 5.24
C ARG A 220 -12.83 5.34 3.74
N LEU A 221 -13.68 6.17 3.14
CA LEU A 221 -13.56 6.60 1.75
C LEU A 221 -13.06 8.04 1.70
N VAL A 222 -12.00 8.29 0.93
CA VAL A 222 -11.41 9.62 0.69
C VAL A 222 -11.53 9.96 -0.78
N GLU A 223 -12.32 10.96 -1.13
CA GLU A 223 -12.44 11.42 -2.52
C GLU A 223 -11.31 12.39 -2.90
N MET A 224 -10.66 12.10 -4.02
CA MET A 224 -9.65 12.96 -4.63
C MET A 224 -10.14 13.52 -5.96
N ARG A 225 -10.01 14.85 -6.15
CA ARG A 225 -10.31 15.54 -7.42
C ARG A 225 -9.31 16.66 -7.64
N ALA A 226 -8.75 16.75 -8.85
CA ALA A 226 -7.77 17.77 -9.23
C ALA A 226 -6.64 17.96 -8.20
N GLY A 227 -6.09 16.86 -7.70
CA GLY A 227 -4.98 16.86 -6.75
C GLY A 227 -5.33 17.31 -5.32
N ARG A 228 -6.60 17.33 -4.95
CA ARG A 228 -7.07 17.69 -3.60
C ARG A 228 -7.97 16.60 -3.02
N ILE A 229 -8.00 16.50 -1.71
CA ILE A 229 -9.01 15.73 -0.96
C ILE A 229 -10.23 16.63 -0.76
N HIS A 230 -11.42 16.15 -1.15
CA HIS A 230 -12.68 16.89 -1.07
C HIS A 230 -13.60 16.38 0.03
N GLU A 231 -13.67 15.07 0.22
CA GLU A 231 -14.57 14.45 1.18
C GLU A 231 -13.91 13.26 1.84
N THR A 232 -14.22 13.05 3.11
CA THR A 232 -13.88 11.86 3.86
C THR A 232 -15.15 11.32 4.49
N GLU A 233 -15.70 10.24 3.88
CA GLU A 233 -16.80 9.51 4.48
C GLU A 233 -16.24 8.40 5.38
N HIS A 234 -16.82 8.28 6.58
CA HIS A 234 -16.63 7.11 7.43
C HIS A 234 -17.79 6.14 7.13
N ALA A 235 -17.47 4.91 6.74
CA ALA A 235 -18.46 3.85 6.56
C ALA A 235 -19.04 3.39 7.89
#